data_211127b03176dfe33f6630e960387f82
#
_entry.id   211127b03176dfe33f6630e960387f82
#
_cell.length_a   1.000
_cell.length_b   1.000
_cell.length_c   1.000
_cell.angle_alpha   90.00
_cell.angle_beta   90.00
_cell.angle_gamma   90.00
#
_symmetry.space_group_name_H-M   'P 1'
#
loop_
_entity.id
_entity.type
_entity.pdbx_description
1 polymer ?
#
loop_
_entity_poly.entity_id
_entity_poly.type
_entity_poly.pdbx_seq_one_letter_code
_entity_poly.pdbx_strand_id
1 'polypeptide(L)'
;MSLQAEIPGSFIKVFSSNIDAVVGFGDELNIEAMKTQFILWTLNMTMTGQAIIRISPVFFDNYRVKRPTVSRDERGRPVKGESLRARVLIKKLRTVFRKNQNILNSLEKCEITLQDPGVPREGEVVNVESRFNIKLLSQQGLSKKHSLRYGETDPVVALYRKTMQHKFAVDANLLNDYLCFFHPKVTDVAIECTPDAVKIKSYYSDSHRAGDRPMHSEFTINSTDFASYQVQRNVQVAFNIKEFKTAINYAVDMNMLLSACFDEPGKPIVFTVELSDMIIADFAIITHLEDPVPTQMTSHTETSIETRSGYR
;
A
#
# COMPACT_ATOMS: atom_id res chain seq x y z
N MET A 1 25.43 7.56 -11.27
CA MET A 1 24.95 7.38 -9.87
C MET A 1 25.07 5.91 -9.48
N SER A 2 25.24 5.58 -8.20
CA SER A 2 25.18 4.17 -7.80
C SER A 2 24.58 4.03 -6.39
N LEU A 3 23.73 3.02 -6.23
CA LEU A 3 23.25 2.53 -4.95
C LEU A 3 23.94 1.19 -4.66
N GLN A 4 24.38 1.02 -3.43
CA GLN A 4 24.76 -0.27 -2.87
C GLN A 4 24.07 -0.41 -1.51
N ALA A 5 23.25 -1.45 -1.36
CA ALA A 5 22.50 -1.73 -0.15
C ALA A 5 22.60 -3.23 0.15
N GLU A 6 22.82 -3.57 1.42
CA GLU A 6 22.85 -4.95 1.91
C GLU A 6 21.75 -5.14 2.95
N ILE A 7 20.85 -6.08 2.69
CA ILE A 7 19.76 -6.45 3.59
C ILE A 7 20.21 -7.71 4.34
N PRO A 8 20.28 -7.69 5.68
CA PRO A 8 20.62 -8.87 6.47
C PRO A 8 19.52 -9.94 6.35
N GLY A 9 19.89 -11.21 6.55
CA GLY A 9 18.97 -12.35 6.42
C GLY A 9 17.70 -12.20 7.25
N SER A 10 17.80 -11.63 8.46
CA SER A 10 16.68 -11.37 9.38
C SER A 10 15.62 -10.43 8.78
N PHE A 11 15.99 -9.51 7.89
CA PHE A 11 15.08 -8.53 7.30
C PHE A 11 14.66 -8.84 5.86
N ILE A 12 15.16 -9.92 5.25
CA ILE A 12 14.77 -10.30 3.88
C ILE A 12 13.27 -10.60 3.79
N LYS A 13 12.69 -11.25 4.81
CA LYS A 13 11.26 -11.51 4.87
C LYS A 13 10.45 -10.22 4.92
N VAL A 14 10.88 -9.27 5.76
CA VAL A 14 10.26 -7.93 5.87
C VAL A 14 10.35 -7.20 4.52
N PHE A 15 11.49 -7.24 3.85
CA PHE A 15 11.65 -6.64 2.54
C PHE A 15 10.77 -7.31 1.47
N SER A 16 10.62 -8.64 1.52
CA SER A 16 9.68 -9.38 0.66
C SER A 16 8.24 -8.92 0.85
N SER A 17 7.81 -8.71 2.09
CA SER A 17 6.47 -8.19 2.37
C SER A 17 6.27 -6.75 1.87
N ASN A 18 7.31 -5.91 1.89
CA ASN A 18 7.26 -4.58 1.24
C ASN A 18 7.00 -4.71 -0.27
N ILE A 19 7.64 -5.66 -0.95
CA ILE A 19 7.42 -5.90 -2.38
C ILE A 19 6.00 -6.42 -2.63
N ASP A 20 5.50 -7.36 -1.81
CA ASP A 20 4.15 -7.90 -1.95
C ASP A 20 3.07 -6.82 -1.74
N ALA A 21 3.27 -5.90 -0.79
CA ALA A 21 2.37 -4.77 -0.56
C ALA A 21 2.29 -3.86 -1.80
N VAL A 22 3.43 -3.52 -2.39
CA VAL A 22 3.47 -2.68 -3.60
C VAL A 22 2.80 -3.40 -4.79
N VAL A 23 2.98 -4.73 -4.92
CA VAL A 23 2.30 -5.56 -5.94
C VAL A 23 0.77 -5.50 -5.82
N GLY A 24 0.24 -5.36 -4.59
CA GLY A 24 -1.19 -5.25 -4.33
C GLY A 24 -1.82 -3.97 -4.91
N PHE A 25 -1.03 -2.93 -5.13
CA PHE A 25 -1.49 -1.64 -5.65
C PHE A 25 -1.26 -1.48 -7.15
N GLY A 26 -0.08 -1.76 -7.67
CA GLY A 26 0.25 -1.43 -9.05
C GLY A 26 1.11 -2.45 -9.78
N ASP A 27 1.35 -2.21 -11.07
CA ASP A 27 2.17 -3.05 -11.93
C ASP A 27 3.62 -2.56 -12.06
N GLU A 28 3.88 -1.30 -11.74
CA GLU A 28 5.20 -0.67 -11.81
C GLU A 28 5.67 -0.27 -10.41
N LEU A 29 6.89 -0.68 -10.06
CA LEU A 29 7.57 -0.23 -8.85
C LEU A 29 8.51 0.90 -9.19
N ASN A 30 8.35 2.01 -8.52
CA ASN A 30 9.28 3.12 -8.54
C ASN A 30 10.15 3.06 -7.29
N ILE A 31 11.45 3.20 -7.50
CA ILE A 31 12.47 3.18 -6.46
C ILE A 31 13.12 4.55 -6.43
N GLU A 32 13.22 5.15 -5.26
CA GLU A 32 13.96 6.38 -5.06
C GLU A 32 14.96 6.21 -3.90
N ALA A 33 16.25 6.24 -4.21
CA ALA A 33 17.31 6.08 -3.22
C ALA A 33 17.96 7.43 -2.90
N MET A 34 17.83 7.86 -1.66
CA MET A 34 18.46 9.04 -1.08
C MET A 34 19.48 8.60 -0.01
N LYS A 35 20.34 9.51 0.44
CA LYS A 35 21.26 9.22 1.55
C LYS A 35 20.53 8.92 2.86
N THR A 36 19.36 9.52 3.05
CA THR A 36 18.57 9.49 4.29
C THR A 36 17.48 8.42 4.29
N GLN A 37 17.09 7.91 3.12
CA GLN A 37 16.00 6.94 3.01
C GLN A 37 16.02 6.22 1.65
N PHE A 38 15.47 5.02 1.65
CA PHE A 38 15.17 4.23 0.47
C PHE A 38 13.65 4.13 0.34
N ILE A 39 13.09 4.59 -0.78
CA ILE A 39 11.65 4.66 -0.99
C ILE A 39 11.24 3.70 -2.09
N LEU A 40 10.21 2.90 -1.81
CA LEU A 40 9.46 2.10 -2.77
C LEU A 40 8.07 2.70 -2.92
N TRP A 41 7.63 2.98 -4.14
CA TRP A 41 6.28 3.51 -4.32
C TRP A 41 5.65 3.07 -5.63
N THR A 42 4.32 3.05 -5.65
CA THR A 42 3.51 2.73 -6.82
C THR A 42 2.18 3.46 -6.79
N LEU A 43 1.57 3.57 -7.96
CA LEU A 43 0.19 4.00 -8.16
C LEU A 43 -0.59 2.86 -8.81
N ASN A 44 -1.87 2.73 -8.49
CA ASN A 44 -2.74 1.84 -9.23
C ASN A 44 -3.06 2.44 -10.62
N MET A 45 -3.60 1.62 -11.53
CA MET A 45 -3.87 2.03 -12.91
C MET A 45 -4.85 3.21 -13.01
N THR A 46 -5.77 3.34 -12.07
CA THR A 46 -6.78 4.41 -12.02
C THR A 46 -6.27 5.67 -11.33
N MET A 47 -5.05 5.65 -10.78
CA MET A 47 -4.46 6.73 -9.97
C MET A 47 -5.28 7.10 -8.72
N THR A 48 -6.14 6.18 -8.27
CA THR A 48 -6.97 6.35 -7.06
C THR A 48 -6.34 5.74 -5.81
N GLY A 49 -5.27 4.97 -5.96
CA GLY A 49 -4.53 4.33 -4.87
C GLY A 49 -3.03 4.49 -5.03
N GLN A 50 -2.37 4.86 -3.94
CA GLN A 50 -0.92 5.01 -3.86
C GLN A 50 -0.36 4.25 -2.66
N ALA A 51 0.68 3.46 -2.86
CA ALA A 51 1.48 2.88 -1.79
C ALA A 51 2.87 3.54 -1.78
N ILE A 52 3.32 4.00 -0.63
CA ILE A 52 4.66 4.57 -0.41
C ILE A 52 5.26 3.91 0.82
N ILE A 53 6.38 3.21 0.65
CA ILE A 53 7.12 2.55 1.72
C ILE A 53 8.48 3.23 1.84
N ARG A 54 8.71 3.88 2.96
CA ARG A 54 9.96 4.58 3.31
C ARG A 54 10.77 3.71 4.24
N ILE A 55 11.97 3.36 3.81
CA ILE A 55 12.88 2.49 4.55
C ILE A 55 14.09 3.32 4.98
N SER A 56 14.35 3.36 6.28
CA SER A 56 15.50 4.03 6.87
C SER A 56 16.81 3.29 6.52
N PRO A 57 17.95 3.99 6.42
CA PRO A 57 19.26 3.34 6.26
C PRO A 57 19.59 2.32 7.36
N VAL A 58 19.02 2.47 8.55
CA VAL A 58 19.20 1.54 9.69
C VAL A 58 18.69 0.12 9.38
N PHE A 59 17.78 -0.02 8.43
CA PHE A 59 17.28 -1.30 7.97
C PHE A 59 18.35 -2.16 7.26
N PHE A 60 19.41 -1.54 6.76
CA PHE A 60 20.46 -2.17 5.97
C PHE A 60 21.75 -2.31 6.78
N ASP A 61 22.47 -3.42 6.61
CA ASP A 61 23.84 -3.57 7.16
C ASP A 61 24.81 -2.59 6.48
N ASN A 62 24.59 -2.31 5.19
CA ASN A 62 25.35 -1.35 4.43
C ASN A 62 24.43 -0.60 3.48
N TYR A 63 24.43 0.73 3.57
CA TYR A 63 23.62 1.57 2.69
C TYR A 63 24.47 2.74 2.18
N ARG A 64 24.77 2.73 0.88
CA ARG A 64 25.62 3.75 0.25
C ARG A 64 25.00 4.25 -1.04
N VAL A 65 24.74 5.55 -1.10
CA VAL A 65 24.32 6.25 -2.32
C VAL A 65 25.44 7.17 -2.75
N LYS A 66 26.10 6.84 -3.87
CA LYS A 66 27.11 7.71 -4.50
C LYS A 66 26.40 8.61 -5.51
N ARG A 67 26.61 9.92 -5.39
CA ARG A 67 26.06 10.91 -6.33
C ARG A 67 26.86 10.93 -7.62
N PRO A 68 26.25 11.25 -8.78
CA PRO A 68 26.99 11.61 -9.96
C PRO A 68 27.63 12.99 -9.75
N THR A 69 28.71 13.21 -10.46
CA THR A 69 29.22 14.52 -10.76
C THR A 69 28.12 15.28 -11.51
N VAL A 70 27.56 16.29 -10.86
CA VAL A 70 26.70 17.35 -11.40
C VAL A 70 26.06 17.04 -12.78
N SER A 71 24.79 16.65 -12.81
CA SER A 71 23.99 16.73 -14.04
C SER A 71 23.72 18.19 -14.37
N ARG A 72 23.73 18.56 -15.64
CA ARG A 72 23.35 19.91 -16.11
C ARG A 72 21.94 19.84 -16.71
N ASP A 73 21.11 20.84 -16.41
CA ASP A 73 19.81 20.97 -17.07
C ASP A 73 19.99 21.34 -18.57
N GLU A 74 18.88 21.35 -19.31
CA GLU A 74 18.88 21.75 -20.75
C GLU A 74 19.47 23.14 -21.01
N ARG A 75 19.65 23.95 -19.96
CA ARG A 75 20.26 25.29 -19.98
C ARG A 75 21.70 25.32 -19.46
N GLY A 76 22.32 24.13 -19.27
CA GLY A 76 23.70 24.00 -18.79
C GLY A 76 23.92 24.31 -17.32
N ARG A 77 22.86 24.46 -16.50
CA ARG A 77 22.96 24.77 -15.09
C ARG A 77 23.18 23.46 -14.29
N PRO A 78 24.06 23.47 -13.27
CA PRO A 78 24.27 22.29 -12.44
C PRO A 78 23.00 21.97 -11.65
N VAL A 79 22.32 20.88 -12.00
CA VAL A 79 21.21 20.34 -11.22
C VAL A 79 21.77 19.30 -10.25
N LYS A 80 21.64 19.57 -8.98
CA LYS A 80 21.93 18.58 -7.92
C LYS A 80 20.81 17.54 -7.92
N GLY A 81 20.98 16.44 -8.62
CA GLY A 81 20.16 15.26 -8.41
C GLY A 81 20.36 14.76 -6.97
N GLU A 82 19.34 14.91 -6.12
CA GLU A 82 19.43 14.49 -4.71
C GLU A 82 19.18 13.00 -4.54
N SER A 83 18.53 12.36 -5.50
CA SER A 83 18.09 10.96 -5.44
C SER A 83 18.44 10.19 -6.71
N LEU A 84 18.63 8.89 -6.54
CA LEU A 84 18.75 7.93 -7.63
C LEU A 84 17.39 7.27 -7.82
N ARG A 85 16.85 7.30 -9.04
CA ARG A 85 15.51 6.84 -9.34
C ARG A 85 15.52 5.73 -10.38
N ALA A 86 14.62 4.77 -10.20
CA ALA A 86 14.49 3.65 -11.11
C ALA A 86 13.03 3.16 -11.13
N ARG A 87 12.52 2.83 -12.32
CA ARG A 87 11.22 2.19 -12.50
C ARG A 87 11.41 0.77 -13.01
N VAL A 88 10.83 -0.18 -12.28
CA VAL A 88 10.96 -1.61 -12.54
C VAL A 88 9.59 -2.26 -12.62
N LEU A 89 9.41 -3.21 -13.55
CA LEU A 89 8.18 -4.02 -13.59
C LEU A 89 8.08 -4.92 -12.36
N ILE A 90 7.03 -4.76 -11.56
CA ILE A 90 6.81 -5.47 -10.29
C ILE A 90 6.78 -6.99 -10.48
N LYS A 91 6.15 -7.49 -11.54
CA LYS A 91 6.05 -8.94 -11.81
C LYS A 91 7.41 -9.64 -11.85
N LYS A 92 8.45 -8.97 -12.39
CA LYS A 92 9.82 -9.50 -12.41
C LYS A 92 10.44 -9.52 -11.02
N LEU A 93 10.22 -8.45 -10.23
CA LEU A 93 10.76 -8.33 -8.89
C LEU A 93 10.09 -9.33 -7.91
N ARG A 94 8.77 -9.51 -8.02
CA ARG A 94 8.03 -10.51 -7.24
C ARG A 94 8.57 -11.92 -7.43
N THR A 95 9.03 -12.26 -8.63
CA THR A 95 9.62 -13.59 -8.89
C THR A 95 10.92 -13.81 -8.12
N VAL A 96 11.69 -12.73 -7.85
CA VAL A 96 12.94 -12.79 -7.09
C VAL A 96 12.66 -13.03 -5.60
N PHE A 97 11.66 -12.34 -5.04
CA PHE A 97 11.28 -12.37 -3.62
C PHE A 97 10.03 -13.22 -3.35
N ARG A 98 9.78 -14.22 -4.21
CA ARG A 98 8.62 -15.09 -4.05
C ARG A 98 8.64 -15.73 -2.66
N LYS A 99 7.53 -15.62 -1.92
CA LYS A 99 7.33 -16.17 -0.55
C LYS A 99 7.45 -17.70 -0.51
N ASN A 100 8.62 -18.22 -0.80
CA ASN A 100 8.98 -19.56 -0.37
C ASN A 100 9.73 -19.40 0.97
N GLN A 101 9.02 -19.58 2.08
CA GLN A 101 9.58 -19.36 3.42
C GLN A 101 10.87 -20.15 3.65
N ASN A 102 10.96 -21.36 3.11
CA ASN A 102 12.15 -22.20 3.24
C ASN A 102 13.38 -21.56 2.55
N ILE A 103 13.17 -20.93 1.39
CA ILE A 103 14.27 -20.26 0.67
C ILE A 103 14.64 -18.96 1.37
N LEU A 104 13.65 -18.14 1.79
CA LEU A 104 13.92 -16.87 2.46
C LEU A 104 14.64 -17.06 3.80
N ASN A 105 14.28 -18.09 4.55
CA ASN A 105 14.91 -18.42 5.83
C ASN A 105 16.34 -18.97 5.69
N SER A 106 16.71 -19.48 4.52
CA SER A 106 18.07 -19.97 4.24
C SER A 106 19.02 -18.89 3.72
N LEU A 107 18.53 -17.67 3.51
CA LEU A 107 19.34 -16.56 3.02
C LEU A 107 20.12 -15.92 4.16
N GLU A 108 21.41 -15.68 3.91
CA GLU A 108 22.30 -14.94 4.80
C GLU A 108 22.14 -13.43 4.59
N LYS A 109 22.13 -13.00 3.31
CA LYS A 109 21.96 -11.59 2.93
C LYS A 109 21.45 -11.41 1.51
N CYS A 110 20.91 -10.22 1.26
CA CYS A 110 20.51 -9.75 -0.06
C CYS A 110 21.26 -8.47 -0.41
N GLU A 111 22.06 -8.50 -1.47
CA GLU A 111 22.78 -7.33 -1.99
C GLU A 111 21.97 -6.70 -3.12
N ILE A 112 21.68 -5.41 -3.01
CA ILE A 112 20.98 -4.60 -4.01
C ILE A 112 21.96 -3.58 -4.57
N THR A 113 22.10 -3.55 -5.89
CA THR A 113 22.90 -2.53 -6.57
C THR A 113 22.13 -1.93 -7.74
N LEU A 114 22.19 -0.61 -7.83
CA LEU A 114 21.61 0.15 -8.92
C LEU A 114 22.69 1.06 -9.48
N GLN A 115 22.93 0.93 -10.78
CA GLN A 115 23.94 1.70 -11.49
C GLN A 115 23.25 2.51 -12.58
N ASP A 116 23.41 3.80 -12.51
CA ASP A 116 23.03 4.72 -13.56
C ASP A 116 24.28 5.01 -14.41
N PRO A 117 24.28 4.67 -15.71
CA PRO A 117 25.42 4.88 -16.59
C PRO A 117 25.81 6.35 -16.77
N GLY A 118 24.92 7.29 -16.36
CA GLY A 118 25.10 8.72 -16.60
C GLY A 118 24.85 9.11 -18.06
N VAL A 119 24.85 10.41 -18.32
CA VAL A 119 24.76 10.94 -19.68
C VAL A 119 26.10 10.70 -20.40
N PRO A 120 26.10 10.06 -21.59
CA PRO A 120 27.32 9.90 -22.39
C PRO A 120 27.99 11.25 -22.66
N ARG A 121 29.30 11.31 -22.49
CA ARG A 121 30.04 12.49 -22.99
C ARG A 121 30.05 12.45 -24.51
N GLU A 122 30.08 13.63 -25.16
CA GLU A 122 30.13 13.75 -26.61
C GLU A 122 31.30 12.89 -27.14
N GLY A 123 30.98 11.87 -27.97
CA GLY A 123 31.96 10.93 -28.52
C GLY A 123 32.16 9.60 -27.80
N GLU A 124 31.57 9.39 -26.64
CA GLU A 124 31.61 8.07 -25.94
C GLU A 124 30.37 7.24 -26.29
N VAL A 125 30.55 6.10 -26.94
CA VAL A 125 29.49 5.08 -27.07
C VAL A 125 29.40 4.31 -25.76
N VAL A 126 28.64 4.85 -24.80
CA VAL A 126 28.43 4.16 -23.54
C VAL A 126 27.35 3.10 -23.72
N ASN A 127 27.78 1.88 -23.94
CA ASN A 127 26.90 0.70 -24.06
C ASN A 127 26.55 0.12 -22.67
N VAL A 128 26.44 0.95 -21.63
CA VAL A 128 26.11 0.52 -20.27
C VAL A 128 24.61 0.62 -20.06
N GLU A 129 23.93 -0.50 -20.13
CA GLU A 129 22.50 -0.57 -19.82
C GLU A 129 22.25 -0.29 -18.33
N SER A 130 21.21 0.49 -18.06
CA SER A 130 20.70 0.73 -16.70
C SER A 130 20.21 -0.58 -16.08
N ARG A 131 20.91 -1.08 -15.06
CA ARG A 131 20.67 -2.38 -14.44
C ARG A 131 20.41 -2.24 -12.94
N PHE A 132 19.30 -2.83 -12.51
CA PHE A 132 18.97 -3.08 -11.12
C PHE A 132 19.34 -4.53 -10.82
N ASN A 133 20.40 -4.73 -10.04
CA ASN A 133 20.90 -6.05 -9.71
C ASN A 133 20.54 -6.40 -8.27
N ILE A 134 20.08 -7.64 -8.10
CA ILE A 134 19.76 -8.24 -6.81
C ILE A 134 20.56 -9.54 -6.72
N LYS A 135 21.35 -9.69 -5.67
CA LYS A 135 22.10 -10.90 -5.40
C LYS A 135 21.68 -11.47 -4.06
N LEU A 136 21.12 -12.66 -4.09
CA LEU A 136 20.73 -13.42 -2.92
C LEU A 136 21.86 -14.37 -2.55
N LEU A 137 22.33 -14.32 -1.31
CA LEU A 137 23.35 -15.22 -0.77
C LEU A 137 22.69 -16.11 0.27
N SER A 138 22.92 -17.43 0.11
CA SER A 138 22.46 -18.43 1.07
C SER A 138 23.56 -18.70 2.11
N GLN A 139 23.16 -19.09 3.33
CA GLN A 139 24.03 -19.57 4.39
C GLN A 139 24.94 -20.73 3.97
N GLN A 140 24.53 -21.48 2.92
CA GLN A 140 25.31 -22.58 2.35
C GLN A 140 26.33 -22.13 1.29
N GLY A 141 26.55 -20.84 1.12
CA GLY A 141 27.49 -20.27 0.15
C GLY A 141 26.97 -20.20 -1.30
N LEU A 142 25.71 -20.61 -1.55
CA LEU A 142 25.10 -20.47 -2.86
C LEU A 142 24.70 -19.02 -3.12
N SER A 143 24.94 -18.52 -4.32
CA SER A 143 24.52 -17.19 -4.71
C SER A 143 23.64 -17.22 -5.95
N LYS A 144 22.54 -16.44 -5.93
CA LYS A 144 21.64 -16.24 -7.07
C LYS A 144 21.60 -14.77 -7.43
N LYS A 145 21.98 -14.44 -8.66
CA LYS A 145 21.98 -13.07 -9.17
C LYS A 145 20.84 -12.86 -10.16
N HIS A 146 20.10 -11.78 -9.95
CA HIS A 146 19.08 -11.29 -10.87
C HIS A 146 19.46 -9.89 -11.35
N SER A 147 19.35 -9.68 -12.67
CA SER A 147 19.64 -8.38 -13.29
C SER A 147 18.41 -7.92 -14.07
N LEU A 148 17.80 -6.82 -13.63
CA LEU A 148 16.60 -6.27 -14.22
C LEU A 148 16.95 -4.96 -14.93
N ARG A 149 16.38 -4.74 -16.11
CA ARG A 149 16.43 -3.42 -16.75
C ARG A 149 15.46 -2.51 -16.03
N TYR A 150 15.83 -1.25 -15.85
CA TYR A 150 14.97 -0.23 -15.27
C TYR A 150 14.85 0.97 -16.21
N GLY A 151 13.73 1.70 -16.10
CA GLY A 151 13.50 2.98 -16.74
C GLY A 151 13.67 4.13 -15.75
N GLU A 152 13.64 5.34 -16.26
CA GLU A 152 13.57 6.56 -15.44
C GLU A 152 12.18 6.71 -14.82
N THR A 153 12.11 7.40 -13.71
CA THR A 153 10.86 7.77 -13.04
C THR A 153 10.97 9.16 -12.40
N ASP A 154 9.82 9.78 -12.20
CA ASP A 154 9.71 11.04 -11.48
C ASP A 154 9.93 10.85 -9.97
N PRO A 155 10.22 11.95 -9.23
CA PRO A 155 10.27 11.88 -7.77
C PRO A 155 8.92 11.49 -7.19
N VAL A 156 8.94 10.80 -6.04
CA VAL A 156 7.71 10.49 -5.32
C VAL A 156 7.01 11.77 -4.88
N VAL A 157 5.71 11.86 -5.19
CA VAL A 157 4.81 12.90 -4.69
C VAL A 157 3.69 12.21 -3.93
N ALA A 158 3.57 12.48 -2.64
CA ALA A 158 2.47 11.95 -1.86
C ALA A 158 1.16 12.67 -2.23
N LEU A 159 0.15 11.90 -2.65
CA LEU A 159 -1.18 12.40 -3.05
C LEU A 159 -2.09 12.67 -1.83
N TYR A 160 -1.53 12.78 -0.63
CA TYR A 160 -2.26 12.90 0.61
C TYR A 160 -1.53 13.78 1.63
N ARG A 161 -2.28 14.21 2.63
CA ARG A 161 -1.75 14.89 3.84
C ARG A 161 -2.01 13.99 5.05
N LYS A 162 -1.14 14.04 6.07
CA LYS A 162 -1.33 13.29 7.34
C LYS A 162 -2.07 14.10 8.42
N THR A 163 -2.35 15.37 8.17
CA THR A 163 -3.12 16.24 9.08
C THR A 163 -4.61 16.12 8.78
N MET A 164 -5.23 15.02 9.22
CA MET A 164 -6.65 14.74 9.03
C MET A 164 -7.37 14.71 10.37
N GLN A 165 -8.70 14.95 10.35
CA GLN A 165 -9.51 15.13 11.57
C GLN A 165 -9.81 13.82 12.29
N HIS A 166 -10.07 12.76 11.53
CA HIS A 166 -10.43 11.45 12.07
C HIS A 166 -9.25 10.51 12.02
N LYS A 167 -9.00 9.83 13.15
CA LYS A 167 -7.88 8.89 13.27
C LYS A 167 -8.28 7.72 14.15
N PHE A 168 -7.82 6.55 13.79
CA PHE A 168 -7.87 5.39 14.66
C PHE A 168 -6.69 4.46 14.40
N ALA A 169 -6.35 3.61 15.37
CA ALA A 169 -5.38 2.53 15.21
C ALA A 169 -5.99 1.23 15.77
N VAL A 170 -5.88 0.16 15.00
CA VAL A 170 -6.52 -1.11 15.30
C VAL A 170 -5.57 -2.28 15.03
N ASP A 171 -5.80 -3.41 15.71
CA ASP A 171 -5.11 -4.66 15.40
C ASP A 171 -5.52 -5.14 14.00
N ALA A 172 -4.52 -5.29 13.12
CA ALA A 172 -4.74 -5.73 11.75
C ALA A 172 -5.29 -7.15 11.66
N ASN A 173 -4.98 -8.03 12.63
CA ASN A 173 -5.53 -9.38 12.68
C ASN A 173 -7.04 -9.36 12.87
N LEU A 174 -7.54 -8.49 13.74
CA LEU A 174 -8.99 -8.31 13.97
C LEU A 174 -9.71 -7.94 12.67
N LEU A 175 -9.17 -6.96 11.93
CA LEU A 175 -9.74 -6.57 10.63
C LEU A 175 -9.66 -7.69 9.59
N ASN A 176 -8.55 -8.40 9.55
CA ASN A 176 -8.35 -9.51 8.62
C ASN A 176 -9.35 -10.63 8.84
N ASP A 177 -9.58 -11.00 10.09
CA ASP A 177 -10.54 -12.06 10.46
C ASP A 177 -11.97 -11.69 10.03
N TYR A 178 -12.40 -10.46 10.26
CA TYR A 178 -13.73 -10.00 9.83
C TYR A 178 -13.86 -9.86 8.32
N LEU A 179 -12.83 -9.38 7.62
CA LEU A 179 -12.88 -9.21 6.17
C LEU A 179 -12.86 -10.54 5.41
N CYS A 180 -12.50 -11.67 6.03
CA CYS A 180 -12.64 -13.00 5.46
C CYS A 180 -14.10 -13.35 5.15
N PHE A 181 -15.06 -12.80 5.90
CA PHE A 181 -16.50 -13.04 5.70
C PHE A 181 -17.12 -12.22 4.58
N PHE A 182 -16.38 -11.26 4.00
CA PHE A 182 -16.87 -10.50 2.86
C PHE A 182 -16.80 -11.34 1.59
N HIS A 183 -17.93 -11.36 0.87
CA HIS A 183 -18.02 -12.12 -0.38
C HIS A 183 -16.97 -11.64 -1.40
N PRO A 184 -16.32 -12.56 -2.16
CA PRO A 184 -15.25 -12.19 -3.12
C PRO A 184 -15.67 -11.22 -4.22
N LYS A 185 -16.98 -11.09 -4.51
CA LYS A 185 -17.53 -10.14 -5.49
C LYS A 185 -17.67 -8.71 -4.96
N VAL A 186 -17.47 -8.48 -3.66
CA VAL A 186 -17.49 -7.12 -3.09
C VAL A 186 -16.27 -6.37 -3.58
N THR A 187 -16.47 -5.29 -4.31
CA THR A 187 -15.41 -4.43 -4.86
C THR A 187 -15.09 -3.26 -3.95
N ASP A 188 -16.10 -2.76 -3.24
CA ASP A 188 -15.99 -1.56 -2.42
C ASP A 188 -16.59 -1.78 -1.03
N VAL A 189 -16.02 -1.08 -0.07
CA VAL A 189 -16.47 -1.09 1.33
C VAL A 189 -16.70 0.34 1.80
N ALA A 190 -17.65 0.51 2.72
CA ALA A 190 -17.84 1.74 3.45
C ALA A 190 -17.42 1.55 4.91
N ILE A 191 -16.66 2.50 5.43
CA ILE A 191 -16.35 2.63 6.86
C ILE A 191 -17.21 3.77 7.41
N GLU A 192 -18.14 3.44 8.30
CA GLU A 192 -18.98 4.36 9.02
C GLU A 192 -18.47 4.47 10.45
N CYS A 193 -17.96 5.65 10.80
CA CYS A 193 -17.41 5.94 12.11
C CYS A 193 -18.37 6.82 12.89
N THR A 194 -18.64 6.43 14.12
CA THR A 194 -19.32 7.23 15.14
C THR A 194 -18.37 7.44 16.33
N PRO A 195 -18.62 8.29 17.30
CA PRO A 195 -17.78 8.41 18.50
C PRO A 195 -17.59 7.08 19.27
N ASP A 196 -18.53 6.16 19.15
CA ASP A 196 -18.59 4.94 19.96
C ASP A 196 -18.17 3.67 19.22
N ALA A 197 -18.23 3.67 17.87
CA ALA A 197 -18.00 2.47 17.09
C ALA A 197 -17.61 2.76 15.62
N VAL A 198 -17.01 1.77 15.01
CA VAL A 198 -16.75 1.71 13.56
C VAL A 198 -17.54 0.54 12.97
N LYS A 199 -18.40 0.83 12.01
CA LYS A 199 -19.10 -0.16 11.21
C LYS A 199 -18.43 -0.24 9.83
N ILE A 200 -18.04 -1.44 9.40
CA ILE A 200 -17.53 -1.70 8.07
C ILE A 200 -18.56 -2.56 7.32
N LYS A 201 -19.00 -2.07 6.18
CA LYS A 201 -20.04 -2.72 5.38
C LYS A 201 -19.67 -2.77 3.90
N SER A 202 -20.22 -3.77 3.19
CA SER A 202 -20.13 -3.79 1.72
C SER A 202 -20.83 -2.57 1.14
N TYR A 203 -20.17 -1.91 0.18
CA TYR A 203 -20.70 -0.72 -0.50
C TYR A 203 -20.99 -1.04 -1.97
N TYR A 204 -22.15 -0.58 -2.43
CA TYR A 204 -22.60 -0.71 -3.82
C TYR A 204 -23.06 0.66 -4.28
N SER A 205 -22.51 1.15 -5.39
CA SER A 205 -23.01 2.36 -6.04
C SER A 205 -24.28 2.06 -6.81
N ASP A 206 -25.13 3.07 -7.02
CA ASP A 206 -26.43 2.94 -7.73
C ASP A 206 -26.34 2.43 -9.18
N SER A 207 -25.12 2.27 -9.72
CA SER A 207 -24.87 1.74 -11.07
C SER A 207 -25.01 0.22 -11.18
N HIS A 208 -25.33 -0.50 -10.11
CA HIS A 208 -25.55 -1.94 -10.17
C HIS A 208 -26.86 -2.25 -10.93
N ARG A 209 -26.70 -3.10 -11.96
CA ARG A 209 -27.82 -3.52 -12.82
C ARG A 209 -28.93 -4.13 -11.99
N ALA A 210 -30.17 -3.65 -12.23
CA ALA A 210 -31.38 -4.24 -11.69
C ALA A 210 -31.42 -5.74 -12.03
N GLY A 211 -31.20 -6.61 -11.05
CA GLY A 211 -31.19 -8.08 -11.21
C GLY A 211 -30.17 -8.83 -10.36
N ASP A 212 -29.05 -8.24 -10.00
CA ASP A 212 -28.11 -8.83 -9.04
C ASP A 212 -28.54 -8.46 -7.61
N ARG A 213 -28.82 -9.48 -6.79
CA ARG A 213 -29.04 -9.25 -5.35
C ARG A 213 -27.68 -8.95 -4.71
N PRO A 214 -27.43 -7.70 -4.24
CA PRO A 214 -26.18 -7.38 -3.57
C PRO A 214 -26.08 -8.21 -2.28
N MET A 215 -24.95 -8.87 -2.09
CA MET A 215 -24.66 -9.58 -0.82
C MET A 215 -24.18 -8.58 0.20
N HIS A 216 -25.01 -8.33 1.21
CA HIS A 216 -24.65 -7.46 2.33
C HIS A 216 -23.79 -8.22 3.33
N SER A 217 -22.62 -7.68 3.61
CA SER A 217 -21.75 -8.09 4.68
C SER A 217 -21.43 -6.86 5.51
N GLU A 218 -21.60 -6.94 6.81
CA GLU A 218 -21.22 -5.86 7.73
C GLU A 218 -20.74 -6.42 9.07
N PHE A 219 -19.90 -5.67 9.74
CA PHE A 219 -19.50 -5.90 11.13
C PHE A 219 -19.22 -4.56 11.82
N THR A 220 -19.29 -4.59 13.14
CA THR A 220 -19.08 -3.41 13.99
C THR A 220 -18.00 -3.71 15.02
N ILE A 221 -17.08 -2.77 15.21
CA ILE A 221 -16.02 -2.77 16.21
C ILE A 221 -16.29 -1.60 17.15
N ASN A 222 -16.33 -1.84 18.45
CA ASN A 222 -16.51 -0.77 19.44
C ASN A 222 -15.24 0.07 19.54
N SER A 223 -15.39 1.35 19.87
CA SER A 223 -14.26 2.28 20.03
C SER A 223 -13.25 1.81 21.09
N THR A 224 -13.68 1.02 22.07
CA THR A 224 -12.85 0.42 23.12
C THR A 224 -11.89 -0.67 22.60
N ASP A 225 -12.18 -1.28 21.45
CA ASP A 225 -11.37 -2.34 20.86
C ASP A 225 -10.25 -1.80 19.96
N PHE A 226 -10.17 -0.47 19.83
CA PHE A 226 -9.10 0.23 19.11
C PHE A 226 -7.96 0.57 20.07
N ALA A 227 -6.72 0.46 19.60
CA ALA A 227 -5.54 0.92 20.32
C ALA A 227 -5.55 2.46 20.52
N SER A 228 -6.12 3.18 19.56
CA SER A 228 -6.43 4.62 19.67
C SER A 228 -7.64 4.96 18.80
N TYR A 229 -8.48 5.88 19.28
CA TYR A 229 -9.69 6.28 18.57
C TYR A 229 -9.96 7.78 18.76
N GLN A 230 -9.95 8.53 17.66
CA GLN A 230 -10.14 9.97 17.63
C GLN A 230 -11.14 10.34 16.52
N VAL A 231 -12.41 10.05 16.75
CA VAL A 231 -13.54 10.40 15.87
C VAL A 231 -14.55 11.19 16.68
N GLN A 232 -14.76 12.45 16.31
CA GLN A 232 -15.60 13.36 17.09
C GLN A 232 -17.03 13.49 16.52
N ARG A 233 -17.23 13.14 15.26
CA ARG A 233 -18.52 13.25 14.56
C ARG A 233 -18.74 12.02 13.69
N ASN A 234 -20.01 11.78 13.37
CA ASN A 234 -20.34 10.73 12.42
C ASN A 234 -19.77 11.07 11.05
N VAL A 235 -19.06 10.12 10.47
CA VAL A 235 -18.47 10.23 9.14
C VAL A 235 -18.50 8.87 8.47
N GLN A 236 -18.80 8.86 7.18
CA GLN A 236 -18.76 7.65 6.37
C GLN A 236 -17.92 7.91 5.13
N VAL A 237 -17.00 6.98 4.82
CA VAL A 237 -16.17 7.00 3.62
C VAL A 237 -16.23 5.63 2.94
N ALA A 238 -16.36 5.62 1.62
CA ALA A 238 -16.39 4.39 0.83
C ALA A 238 -15.22 4.36 -0.16
N PHE A 239 -14.62 3.20 -0.34
CA PHE A 239 -13.43 3.03 -1.18
C PHE A 239 -13.21 1.56 -1.56
N ASN A 240 -12.23 1.30 -2.43
CA ASN A 240 -11.95 -0.03 -2.96
C ASN A 240 -11.40 -0.98 -1.88
N ILE A 241 -12.00 -2.17 -1.79
CA ILE A 241 -11.64 -3.20 -0.78
C ILE A 241 -10.28 -3.86 -1.08
N LYS A 242 -9.84 -3.90 -2.34
CA LYS A 242 -8.61 -4.60 -2.73
C LYS A 242 -7.37 -3.95 -2.13
N GLU A 243 -7.28 -2.63 -2.27
CA GLU A 243 -6.19 -1.84 -1.71
C GLU A 243 -6.22 -1.88 -0.17
N PHE A 244 -7.41 -1.84 0.42
CA PHE A 244 -7.60 -1.97 1.87
C PHE A 244 -7.10 -3.32 2.40
N LYS A 245 -7.51 -4.43 1.77
CA LYS A 245 -7.00 -5.76 2.11
C LYS A 245 -5.48 -5.85 1.99
N THR A 246 -4.90 -5.16 1.02
CA THR A 246 -3.45 -5.13 0.86
C THR A 246 -2.77 -4.45 2.04
N ALA A 247 -3.29 -3.31 2.50
CA ALA A 247 -2.78 -2.60 3.68
C ALA A 247 -2.91 -3.44 4.96
N ILE A 248 -4.06 -4.13 5.14
CA ILE A 248 -4.28 -5.02 6.29
C ILE A 248 -3.31 -6.19 6.26
N ASN A 249 -3.20 -6.90 5.13
CA ASN A 249 -2.28 -8.04 4.99
C ASN A 249 -0.83 -7.64 5.26
N TYR A 250 -0.43 -6.44 4.83
CA TYR A 250 0.90 -5.91 5.12
C TYR A 250 1.08 -5.68 6.63
N ALA A 251 0.10 -5.09 7.31
CA ALA A 251 0.16 -4.87 8.75
C ALA A 251 0.22 -6.20 9.53
N VAL A 252 -0.56 -7.22 9.10
CA VAL A 252 -0.51 -8.59 9.64
C VAL A 252 0.88 -9.22 9.44
N ASP A 253 1.43 -9.13 8.23
CA ASP A 253 2.77 -9.66 7.92
C ASP A 253 3.87 -9.01 8.77
N MET A 254 3.70 -7.73 9.12
CA MET A 254 4.61 -6.97 9.98
C MET A 254 4.34 -7.16 11.48
N ASN A 255 3.20 -7.77 11.83
CA ASN A 255 2.71 -7.87 13.21
C ASN A 255 2.62 -6.49 13.90
N MET A 256 2.04 -5.52 13.18
CA MET A 256 1.90 -4.12 13.61
C MET A 256 0.45 -3.67 13.57
N LEU A 257 0.15 -2.59 14.29
CA LEU A 257 -1.14 -1.93 14.22
C LEU A 257 -1.33 -1.28 12.83
N LEU A 258 -2.57 -1.26 12.36
CA LEU A 258 -2.99 -0.48 11.22
C LEU A 258 -3.59 0.84 11.71
N SER A 259 -2.92 1.94 11.44
CA SER A 259 -3.42 3.28 11.70
C SER A 259 -4.17 3.82 10.48
N ALA A 260 -5.31 4.45 10.67
CA ALA A 260 -6.06 5.12 9.61
C ALA A 260 -6.23 6.60 9.93
N CYS A 261 -6.10 7.45 8.92
CA CYS A 261 -6.47 8.85 9.02
C CYS A 261 -7.25 9.29 7.77
N PHE A 262 -8.30 10.10 7.97
CA PHE A 262 -9.19 10.55 6.90
C PHE A 262 -10.00 11.79 7.33
N ASP A 263 -10.62 12.45 6.35
CA ASP A 263 -11.50 13.60 6.57
C ASP A 263 -12.93 13.28 6.09
N GLU A 264 -13.29 13.79 4.92
CA GLU A 264 -14.62 13.76 4.31
C GLU A 264 -14.61 12.84 3.07
N PRO A 265 -15.78 12.37 2.61
CA PRO A 265 -15.92 11.69 1.33
C PRO A 265 -15.26 12.47 0.17
N GLY A 266 -14.68 11.76 -0.78
CA GLY A 266 -13.95 12.36 -1.90
C GLY A 266 -12.50 12.74 -1.59
N LYS A 267 -12.07 12.72 -0.32
CA LYS A 267 -10.68 12.90 0.09
C LYS A 267 -10.02 11.54 0.34
N PRO A 268 -8.68 11.43 0.24
CA PRO A 268 -8.01 10.17 0.52
C PRO A 268 -8.17 9.73 1.97
N ILE A 269 -8.41 8.43 2.18
CA ILE A 269 -8.11 7.74 3.44
C ILE A 269 -6.69 7.19 3.35
N VAL A 270 -5.91 7.35 4.42
CA VAL A 270 -4.53 6.88 4.49
C VAL A 270 -4.38 5.86 5.59
N PHE A 271 -3.98 4.66 5.23
CA PHE A 271 -3.59 3.62 6.16
C PHE A 271 -2.07 3.63 6.33
N THR A 272 -1.60 3.68 7.57
CA THR A 272 -0.17 3.74 7.89
C THR A 272 0.21 2.56 8.77
N VAL A 273 1.32 1.91 8.41
CA VAL A 273 1.98 0.87 9.23
C VAL A 273 3.39 1.33 9.53
N GLU A 274 3.77 1.33 10.80
CA GLU A 274 5.09 1.76 11.25
C GLU A 274 5.81 0.59 11.93
N LEU A 275 7.00 0.26 11.44
CA LEU A 275 7.90 -0.73 12.05
C LEU A 275 9.08 -0.01 12.70
N SER A 276 8.91 0.40 13.95
CA SER A 276 9.91 1.17 14.68
C SER A 276 10.44 2.35 13.84
N ASP A 277 11.73 2.69 13.96
CA ASP A 277 12.37 3.74 13.17
C ASP A 277 12.85 3.25 11.79
N MET A 278 12.52 2.00 11.42
CA MET A 278 13.07 1.37 10.22
C MET A 278 12.18 1.55 8.99
N ILE A 279 10.85 1.42 9.13
CA ILE A 279 9.92 1.45 7.99
C ILE A 279 8.66 2.22 8.35
N ILE A 280 8.25 3.08 7.43
CA ILE A 280 6.93 3.72 7.43
C ILE A 280 6.28 3.41 6.08
N ALA A 281 5.16 2.69 6.11
CA ALA A 281 4.39 2.36 4.93
C ALA A 281 3.05 3.10 4.97
N ASP A 282 2.79 3.89 3.94
CA ASP A 282 1.54 4.63 3.75
C ASP A 282 0.80 4.08 2.53
N PHE A 283 -0.47 3.77 2.72
CA PHE A 283 -1.40 3.29 1.71
C PHE A 283 -2.56 4.28 1.60
N ALA A 284 -2.51 5.16 0.62
CA ALA A 284 -3.54 6.16 0.38
C ALA A 284 -4.53 5.66 -0.65
N ILE A 285 -5.83 5.77 -0.37
CA ILE A 285 -6.92 5.35 -1.25
C ILE A 285 -7.91 6.51 -1.35
N ILE A 286 -8.25 6.95 -2.55
CA ILE A 286 -9.26 7.98 -2.76
C ILE A 286 -10.63 7.38 -2.43
N THR A 287 -11.43 8.10 -1.65
CA THR A 287 -12.78 7.70 -1.30
C THR A 287 -13.79 8.22 -2.33
N HIS A 288 -14.94 7.55 -2.43
CA HIS A 288 -16.02 7.99 -3.29
C HIS A 288 -16.58 9.35 -2.87
N LEU A 289 -17.03 10.15 -3.83
CA LEU A 289 -17.59 11.49 -3.62
C LEU A 289 -19.03 11.45 -3.09
N GLU A 290 -19.77 10.38 -3.41
CA GLU A 290 -21.19 10.28 -3.06
C GLU A 290 -21.35 9.73 -1.64
N ASP A 291 -22.19 10.38 -0.84
CA ASP A 291 -22.68 9.80 0.39
C ASP A 291 -23.46 8.52 0.03
N PRO A 292 -23.19 7.38 0.70
CA PRO A 292 -23.97 6.20 0.46
C PRO A 292 -25.44 6.50 0.80
N VAL A 293 -26.30 6.30 -0.17
CA VAL A 293 -27.75 6.45 0.05
C VAL A 293 -28.15 5.54 1.21
N PRO A 294 -28.77 6.06 2.28
CA PRO A 294 -29.22 5.23 3.38
C PRO A 294 -30.21 4.21 2.83
N THR A 295 -29.87 2.93 2.93
CA THR A 295 -30.79 1.84 2.55
C THR A 295 -32.05 2.02 3.39
N GLN A 296 -33.13 2.50 2.77
CA GLN A 296 -34.43 2.57 3.40
C GLN A 296 -34.81 1.14 3.78
N MET A 297 -34.86 0.86 5.07
CA MET A 297 -35.52 -0.33 5.58
C MET A 297 -36.95 -0.25 5.07
N THR A 298 -37.31 -1.15 4.15
CA THR A 298 -38.71 -1.40 3.81
C THR A 298 -39.41 -1.85 5.09
N SER A 299 -40.15 -0.92 5.69
CA SER A 299 -41.07 -1.23 6.76
C SER A 299 -42.04 -2.29 6.23
N HIS A 300 -42.00 -3.49 6.80
CA HIS A 300 -43.05 -4.46 6.61
C HIS A 300 -44.35 -3.85 7.12
N THR A 301 -45.21 -3.50 6.21
CA THR A 301 -46.61 -3.15 6.49
C THR A 301 -47.28 -4.43 7.00
N GLU A 302 -47.49 -4.51 8.31
CA GLU A 302 -48.36 -5.49 8.90
C GLU A 302 -49.78 -5.20 8.38
N THR A 303 -50.25 -6.04 7.50
CA THR A 303 -51.66 -6.04 7.08
C THR A 303 -52.47 -6.72 8.17
N SER A 304 -53.07 -5.90 9.02
CA SER A 304 -54.07 -6.34 10.01
C SER A 304 -55.27 -6.89 9.24
N ILE A 305 -55.52 -8.19 9.30
CA ILE A 305 -56.73 -8.82 8.82
C ILE A 305 -57.82 -8.56 9.87
N GLU A 306 -58.69 -7.61 9.60
CA GLU A 306 -59.96 -7.46 10.34
C GLU A 306 -60.89 -8.64 10.02
N THR A 307 -61.09 -9.53 10.97
CA THR A 307 -62.13 -10.53 10.96
C THR A 307 -63.47 -9.85 11.20
N ARG A 308 -64.25 -9.61 10.15
CA ARG A 308 -65.68 -9.26 10.32
C ARG A 308 -66.46 -10.52 10.65
N SER A 309 -66.86 -10.61 11.93
CA SER A 309 -67.95 -11.37 12.41
C SER A 309 -69.26 -10.76 11.89
N GLY A 310 -70.06 -11.51 11.17
CA GLY A 310 -71.39 -11.12 10.70
C GLY A 310 -72.36 -12.27 10.83
N TYR A 311 -73.19 -12.19 11.82
CA TYR A 311 -74.39 -13.03 11.99
C TYR A 311 -75.40 -12.80 10.87
N ARG A 312 -75.87 -13.82 10.19
CA ARG A 312 -77.22 -14.36 10.16
C ARG A 312 -77.28 -15.55 9.16
#